data_1e7c08633aed0929d156ee6cf9a3ec65
#
_entry.id   1e7c08633aed0929d156ee6cf9a3ec65
#
_cell.length_a   1.000
_cell.length_b   1.000
_cell.length_c   1.000
_cell.angle_alpha   90.00
_cell.angle_beta   90.00
_cell.angle_gamma   90.00
#
_symmetry.space_group_name_H-M   'P 1'
#
loop_
_entity.id
_entity.type
_entity.pdbx_description
1 polymer ?
#
loop_
_entity_poly.entity_id
_entity_poly.type
_entity_poly.pdbx_seq_one_letter_code
_entity_poly.pdbx_strand_id
1 'polypeptide(L)'
;MKAIQLKSITLRNWRGEKERTTQFHTDGTVTRICGRNGLGKSRHMDAFCWLLFGKDSKDRKDFNLRTTDEKGNPLQHCECSVEGTLVVDGTEITIKREYKEQWVKPRGQVEEVFKGNVTECTWDGVPVRVNEYKERINAEIIDENLFKMLTNTEYFLSLKQDVQREVLMSIAGAKTDNELAQGNAEFTALVDMLSGKSLADYRRQIAAEKKRLKMQADEIKPRIDQTDKMKPEAEDWNSLEEMLTDKKKELEEINELLHSEAVSYTHLR
;
A
#
# COMPACT_ATOMS: atom_id res chain seq x y z
N MET A 1 12.82 -6.24 24.09
CA MET A 1 13.47 -6.67 22.84
C MET A 1 13.69 -8.15 22.94
N LYS A 2 13.37 -8.93 21.89
CA LYS A 2 13.63 -10.37 21.88
C LYS A 2 15.13 -10.65 21.77
N ALA A 3 15.61 -11.64 22.52
CA ALA A 3 16.99 -12.14 22.39
C ALA A 3 17.02 -13.23 21.31
N ILE A 4 17.69 -12.94 20.20
CA ILE A 4 17.76 -13.85 19.04
C ILE A 4 19.21 -14.25 18.81
N GLN A 5 19.46 -15.54 18.78
CA GLN A 5 20.79 -16.12 18.56
C GLN A 5 20.68 -17.19 17.46
N LEU A 6 21.61 -17.18 16.51
CA LEU A 6 21.75 -18.24 15.53
C LEU A 6 22.66 -19.33 16.14
N LYS A 7 22.12 -20.54 16.35
CA LYS A 7 22.86 -21.68 16.91
C LYS A 7 23.60 -22.45 15.81
N SER A 8 22.95 -22.70 14.70
CA SER A 8 23.58 -23.38 13.56
C SER A 8 22.91 -22.99 12.25
N ILE A 9 23.66 -23.12 11.16
CA ILE A 9 23.14 -23.05 9.79
C ILE A 9 23.71 -24.20 8.97
N THR A 10 22.85 -24.91 8.28
CA THR A 10 23.21 -26.00 7.37
C THR A 10 22.82 -25.62 5.94
N LEU A 11 23.78 -25.64 5.05
CA LEU A 11 23.64 -25.35 3.64
C LEU A 11 23.73 -26.67 2.87
N ARG A 12 22.78 -26.96 1.97
CA ARG A 12 22.82 -28.12 1.08
C ARG A 12 22.64 -27.67 -0.36
N ASN A 13 23.59 -28.07 -1.22
CA ASN A 13 23.65 -27.70 -2.63
C ASN A 13 23.51 -26.17 -2.88
N TRP A 14 23.98 -25.37 -1.92
CA TRP A 14 23.84 -23.93 -1.92
C TRP A 14 25.05 -23.25 -2.56
N ARG A 15 24.86 -22.66 -3.76
CA ARG A 15 25.89 -21.88 -4.48
C ARG A 15 27.27 -22.57 -4.55
N GLY A 16 27.29 -23.87 -4.88
CA GLY A 16 28.53 -24.65 -4.99
C GLY A 16 28.96 -25.36 -3.70
N GLU A 17 28.30 -25.14 -2.59
CA GLU A 17 28.52 -25.92 -1.37
C GLU A 17 27.60 -27.15 -1.39
N LYS A 18 28.20 -28.36 -1.38
CA LYS A 18 27.42 -29.62 -1.38
C LYS A 18 26.65 -29.78 -0.08
N GLU A 19 27.38 -29.77 1.03
CA GLU A 19 26.80 -29.77 2.38
C GLU A 19 27.80 -29.13 3.34
N ARG A 20 27.29 -28.21 4.15
CA ARG A 20 28.09 -27.55 5.18
C ARG A 20 27.22 -27.10 6.33
N THR A 21 27.58 -27.54 7.52
CA THR A 21 27.00 -27.08 8.78
C THR A 21 27.99 -26.18 9.50
N THR A 22 27.56 -25.01 9.89
CA THR A 22 28.33 -24.06 10.69
C THR A 22 27.61 -23.86 12.03
N GLN A 23 28.36 -24.05 13.12
CA GLN A 23 27.90 -23.81 14.48
C GLN A 23 28.31 -22.43 14.93
N PHE A 24 27.45 -21.78 15.71
CA PHE A 24 27.69 -20.45 16.27
C PHE A 24 27.63 -20.52 17.80
N HIS A 25 28.37 -19.63 18.43
CA HIS A 25 28.34 -19.49 19.88
C HIS A 25 27.01 -18.84 20.33
N THR A 26 26.38 -19.40 21.34
CA THR A 26 25.12 -18.89 21.92
C THR A 26 25.31 -18.34 23.34
N ASP A 27 26.57 -18.25 23.78
CA ASP A 27 26.99 -17.74 25.09
C ASP A 27 27.30 -16.22 25.09
N GLY A 28 27.00 -15.52 24.01
CA GLY A 28 27.31 -14.10 23.81
C GLY A 28 28.72 -13.84 23.26
N THR A 29 29.52 -14.89 23.03
CA THR A 29 30.84 -14.75 22.41
C THR A 29 30.70 -14.57 20.88
N VAL A 30 31.69 -13.90 20.27
CA VAL A 30 31.67 -13.60 18.83
C VAL A 30 32.21 -14.77 18.02
N THR A 31 31.37 -15.36 17.15
CA THR A 31 31.82 -16.33 16.15
C THR A 31 32.37 -15.60 14.92
N ARG A 32 33.63 -15.88 14.55
CA ARG A 32 34.27 -15.31 13.37
C ARG A 32 34.42 -16.33 12.26
N ILE A 33 33.87 -16.04 11.08
CA ILE A 33 34.05 -16.83 9.86
C ILE A 33 35.24 -16.28 9.08
N CYS A 34 36.39 -16.97 9.11
CA CYS A 34 37.61 -16.56 8.48
C CYS A 34 37.95 -17.42 7.25
N GLY A 35 38.72 -16.87 6.32
CA GLY A 35 39.18 -17.59 5.12
C GLY A 35 39.62 -16.65 4.01
N ARG A 36 40.29 -17.19 2.98
CA ARG A 36 40.71 -16.45 1.79
C ARG A 36 39.50 -15.87 1.03
N ASN A 37 39.74 -14.84 0.21
CA ASN A 37 38.70 -14.30 -0.69
C ASN A 37 38.25 -15.39 -1.67
N GLY A 38 36.96 -15.43 -2.00
CA GLY A 38 36.38 -16.44 -2.88
C GLY A 38 35.91 -17.75 -2.18
N LEU A 39 36.31 -18.01 -0.93
CA LEU A 39 35.92 -19.24 -0.19
C LEU A 39 34.47 -19.25 0.32
N GLY A 40 33.65 -18.27 -0.06
CA GLY A 40 32.22 -18.31 0.24
C GLY A 40 31.82 -17.78 1.65
N LYS A 41 32.65 -16.97 2.31
CA LYS A 41 32.30 -16.37 3.61
C LYS A 41 30.93 -15.64 3.57
N SER A 42 30.71 -14.82 2.56
CA SER A 42 29.46 -14.09 2.38
C SER A 42 28.25 -14.99 2.06
N ARG A 43 28.49 -16.23 1.62
CA ARG A 43 27.40 -17.21 1.37
C ARG A 43 26.58 -17.51 2.60
N HIS A 44 27.20 -17.50 3.79
CA HIS A 44 26.48 -17.72 5.05
C HIS A 44 25.48 -16.60 5.32
N MET A 45 25.86 -15.35 5.11
CA MET A 45 24.94 -14.22 5.25
C MET A 45 23.85 -14.22 4.19
N ASP A 46 24.20 -14.50 2.93
CA ASP A 46 23.22 -14.65 1.85
C ASP A 46 22.23 -15.78 2.15
N ALA A 47 22.73 -16.92 2.65
CA ALA A 47 21.90 -18.06 3.02
C ALA A 47 20.97 -17.73 4.20
N PHE A 48 21.48 -17.04 5.20
CA PHE A 48 20.67 -16.64 6.35
C PHE A 48 19.58 -15.63 5.97
N CYS A 49 19.90 -14.62 5.17
CA CYS A 49 18.93 -13.71 4.62
C CYS A 49 17.87 -14.42 3.77
N TRP A 50 18.30 -15.39 2.94
CA TRP A 50 17.38 -16.15 2.12
C TRP A 50 16.49 -17.08 2.96
N LEU A 51 17.04 -17.71 3.99
CA LEU A 51 16.29 -18.53 4.93
C LEU A 51 15.15 -17.71 5.55
N LEU A 52 15.44 -16.53 6.06
CA LEU A 52 14.45 -15.68 6.72
C LEU A 52 13.48 -15.04 5.72
N PHE A 53 13.99 -14.36 4.70
CA PHE A 53 13.19 -13.43 3.88
C PHE A 53 13.06 -13.85 2.40
N GLY A 54 13.79 -14.88 1.95
CA GLY A 54 13.80 -15.30 0.54
C GLY A 54 14.57 -14.36 -0.38
N LYS A 55 15.52 -13.59 0.17
CA LYS A 55 16.37 -12.62 -0.52
C LYS A 55 17.83 -12.81 -0.11
N ASP A 56 18.76 -12.34 -0.93
CA ASP A 56 20.17 -12.31 -0.53
C ASP A 56 20.47 -11.12 0.41
N SER A 57 21.70 -11.03 0.88
CA SER A 57 22.18 -9.93 1.75
C SER A 57 22.14 -8.54 1.08
N LYS A 58 21.95 -8.47 -0.25
CA LYS A 58 21.79 -7.25 -1.04
C LYS A 58 20.33 -6.97 -1.43
N ASP A 59 19.36 -7.63 -0.78
CA ASP A 59 17.93 -7.50 -1.00
C ASP A 59 17.43 -7.94 -2.39
N ARG A 60 18.19 -8.75 -3.12
CA ARG A 60 17.80 -9.28 -4.43
C ARG A 60 16.99 -10.56 -4.25
N LYS A 61 15.85 -10.67 -4.94
CA LYS A 61 15.04 -11.89 -4.99
C LYS A 61 15.57 -12.87 -6.06
N ASP A 62 16.01 -12.30 -7.20
CA ASP A 62 16.53 -13.07 -8.32
C ASP A 62 18.05 -13.13 -8.22
N PHE A 63 18.55 -14.20 -7.66
CA PHE A 63 19.96 -14.50 -7.60
C PHE A 63 20.17 -16.02 -7.74
N ASN A 64 21.35 -16.41 -8.18
CA ASN A 64 21.64 -17.82 -8.39
C ASN A 64 21.76 -18.56 -7.04
N LEU A 65 20.78 -19.39 -6.73
CA LEU A 65 20.71 -20.23 -5.53
C LEU A 65 21.45 -21.56 -5.73
N ARG A 66 21.45 -22.06 -6.98
CA ARG A 66 21.91 -23.42 -7.30
C ARG A 66 23.40 -23.50 -7.46
N THR A 67 23.92 -24.68 -7.29
CA THR A 67 25.25 -25.03 -7.74
C THR A 67 25.27 -25.06 -9.27
N THR A 68 26.29 -24.48 -9.86
CA THR A 68 26.50 -24.45 -11.30
C THR A 68 27.57 -25.48 -11.70
N ASP A 69 27.47 -25.98 -12.92
CA ASP A 69 28.52 -26.77 -13.56
C ASP A 69 29.76 -25.89 -13.92
N GLU A 70 30.80 -26.50 -14.51
CA GLU A 70 32.00 -25.81 -14.96
C GLU A 70 31.72 -24.75 -16.04
N LYS A 71 30.59 -24.85 -16.75
CA LYS A 71 30.17 -23.94 -17.81
C LYS A 71 29.28 -22.81 -17.28
N GLY A 72 28.98 -22.80 -15.97
CA GLY A 72 28.12 -21.80 -15.32
C GLY A 72 26.60 -22.07 -15.41
N ASN A 73 26.19 -23.24 -15.95
CA ASN A 73 24.78 -23.61 -15.98
C ASN A 73 24.33 -24.21 -14.65
N PRO A 74 23.11 -23.90 -14.16
CA PRO A 74 22.58 -24.53 -12.96
C PRO A 74 22.46 -26.06 -13.13
N LEU A 75 22.90 -26.81 -12.15
CA LEU A 75 22.73 -28.27 -12.15
C LEU A 75 21.23 -28.59 -12.09
N GLN A 76 20.78 -29.48 -12.99
CA GLN A 76 19.40 -29.97 -13.02
C GLN A 76 19.19 -31.05 -11.93
N HIS A 77 17.95 -31.24 -11.50
CA HIS A 77 17.57 -32.17 -10.42
C HIS A 77 18.36 -31.95 -9.11
N CYS A 78 18.83 -30.72 -8.90
CA CYS A 78 19.61 -30.35 -7.74
C CYS A 78 18.74 -29.48 -6.81
N GLU A 79 18.20 -30.10 -5.77
CA GLU A 79 17.48 -29.36 -4.72
C GLU A 79 18.48 -28.61 -3.85
N CYS A 80 18.23 -27.33 -3.61
CA CYS A 80 19.05 -26.57 -2.69
C CYS A 80 18.26 -26.19 -1.44
N SER A 81 18.86 -26.33 -0.28
CA SER A 81 18.21 -26.00 0.97
C SER A 81 19.13 -25.30 1.95
N VAL A 82 18.50 -24.45 2.76
CA VAL A 82 19.11 -23.83 3.93
C VAL A 82 18.24 -24.13 5.14
N GLU A 83 18.87 -24.65 6.17
CA GLU A 83 18.24 -24.96 7.46
C GLU A 83 18.98 -24.20 8.55
N GLY A 84 18.26 -23.56 9.45
CA GLY A 84 18.82 -22.80 10.56
C GLY A 84 18.13 -23.11 11.85
N THR A 85 18.93 -23.31 12.91
CA THR A 85 18.44 -23.43 14.27
C THR A 85 18.73 -22.12 15.00
N LEU A 86 17.68 -21.48 15.48
CA LEU A 86 17.73 -20.22 16.24
C LEU A 86 17.29 -20.47 17.68
N VAL A 87 17.80 -19.66 18.58
CA VAL A 87 17.31 -19.55 19.95
C VAL A 87 16.68 -18.19 20.12
N VAL A 88 15.37 -18.15 20.35
CA VAL A 88 14.58 -16.93 20.53
C VAL A 88 14.01 -16.93 21.94
N ASP A 89 14.44 -15.97 22.76
CA ASP A 89 14.06 -15.86 24.18
C ASP A 89 14.19 -17.21 24.95
N GLY A 90 15.27 -17.97 24.64
CA GLY A 90 15.56 -19.27 25.26
C GLY A 90 14.85 -20.47 24.63
N THR A 91 13.94 -20.25 23.67
CA THR A 91 13.27 -21.32 22.93
C THR A 91 14.00 -21.62 21.62
N GLU A 92 14.30 -22.90 21.39
CA GLU A 92 14.95 -23.33 20.16
C GLU A 92 13.90 -23.53 19.05
N ILE A 93 14.14 -22.93 17.90
CA ILE A 93 13.28 -23.01 16.71
C ILE A 93 14.14 -23.45 15.53
N THR A 94 13.72 -24.47 14.82
CA THR A 94 14.39 -24.96 13.60
C THR A 94 13.55 -24.61 12.38
N ILE A 95 14.13 -23.82 11.48
CA ILE A 95 13.48 -23.40 10.24
C ILE A 95 14.27 -23.87 9.03
N LYS A 96 13.58 -24.26 7.98
CA LYS A 96 14.21 -24.69 6.72
C LYS A 96 13.47 -24.05 5.55
N ARG A 97 14.24 -23.63 4.56
CA ARG A 97 13.73 -23.24 3.25
C ARG A 97 14.42 -24.05 2.18
N GLU A 98 13.65 -24.60 1.25
CA GLU A 98 14.11 -25.51 0.22
C GLU A 98 13.61 -25.04 -1.14
N TYR A 99 14.48 -25.07 -2.15
CA TYR A 99 14.18 -24.69 -3.52
C TYR A 99 14.34 -25.92 -4.41
N LYS A 100 13.21 -26.35 -5.00
CA LYS A 100 13.10 -27.56 -5.79
C LYS A 100 12.65 -27.26 -7.21
N GLU A 101 13.11 -28.09 -8.14
CA GLU A 101 12.55 -28.15 -9.48
C GLU A 101 11.29 -29.01 -9.47
N GLN A 102 10.25 -28.52 -10.09
CA GLN A 102 9.04 -29.28 -10.30
C GLN A 102 9.06 -29.88 -11.71
N TRP A 103 9.18 -31.20 -11.76
CA TRP A 103 9.13 -31.98 -12.97
C TRP A 103 7.80 -32.76 -13.01
N VAL A 104 7.11 -32.75 -14.13
CA VAL A 104 5.82 -33.42 -14.29
C VAL A 104 5.90 -34.32 -15.52
N LYS A 105 5.45 -35.54 -15.35
CA LYS A 105 5.31 -36.50 -16.45
C LYS A 105 3.90 -36.38 -17.08
N PRO A 106 3.78 -35.76 -18.26
CA PRO A 106 2.48 -35.65 -18.95
C PRO A 106 1.95 -37.02 -19.32
N ARG A 107 0.61 -37.17 -19.33
CA ARG A 107 -0.03 -38.44 -19.68
C ARG A 107 0.34 -38.84 -21.11
N GLY A 108 0.95 -40.00 -21.29
CA GLY A 108 1.36 -40.52 -22.61
C GLY A 108 2.79 -40.12 -23.07
N GLN A 109 3.56 -39.39 -22.28
CA GLN A 109 4.97 -39.12 -22.55
C GLN A 109 5.88 -39.94 -21.65
N VAL A 110 7.05 -40.32 -22.16
CA VAL A 110 8.05 -41.09 -21.40
C VAL A 110 8.95 -40.15 -20.61
N GLU A 111 9.16 -38.91 -21.10
CA GLU A 111 10.08 -37.94 -20.53
C GLU A 111 9.34 -36.97 -19.58
N GLU A 112 10.02 -36.56 -18.53
CA GLU A 112 9.56 -35.54 -17.60
C GLU A 112 9.80 -34.16 -18.19
N VAL A 113 8.81 -33.28 -18.02
CA VAL A 113 8.88 -31.88 -18.50
C VAL A 113 9.03 -30.96 -17.29
N PHE A 114 9.97 -30.05 -17.37
CA PHE A 114 10.17 -29.03 -16.34
C PHE A 114 8.98 -28.07 -16.31
N LYS A 115 8.28 -27.97 -15.17
CA LYS A 115 7.11 -27.12 -14.96
C LYS A 115 7.44 -25.78 -14.30
N GLY A 116 8.56 -25.72 -13.59
CA GLY A 116 8.96 -24.54 -12.85
C GLY A 116 9.72 -24.88 -11.56
N ASN A 117 9.92 -23.88 -10.73
CA ASN A 117 10.57 -24.03 -9.44
C ASN A 117 9.58 -23.74 -8.31
N VAL A 118 9.68 -24.51 -7.23
CA VAL A 118 8.85 -24.35 -6.04
C VAL A 118 9.75 -24.12 -4.83
N THR A 119 9.32 -23.23 -3.97
CA THR A 119 9.95 -23.03 -2.65
C THR A 119 9.07 -23.66 -1.59
N GLU A 120 9.64 -24.56 -0.81
CA GLU A 120 9.02 -25.19 0.34
C GLU A 120 9.66 -24.66 1.61
N CYS A 121 8.85 -24.49 2.65
CA CYS A 121 9.32 -24.04 3.96
C CYS A 121 8.86 -25.01 5.04
N THR A 122 9.70 -25.23 6.04
CA THR A 122 9.32 -25.99 7.23
C THR A 122 9.63 -25.20 8.49
N TRP A 123 8.82 -25.41 9.51
CA TRP A 123 8.97 -24.84 10.84
C TRP A 123 8.92 -25.99 11.85
N ASP A 124 9.99 -26.20 12.58
CA ASP A 124 10.18 -27.35 13.49
C ASP A 124 9.84 -28.68 12.84
N GLY A 125 10.29 -28.86 11.59
CA GLY A 125 10.02 -30.09 10.81
C GLY A 125 8.62 -30.14 10.17
N VAL A 126 7.73 -29.23 10.46
CA VAL A 126 6.37 -29.19 9.88
C VAL A 126 6.35 -28.31 8.63
N PRO A 127 5.87 -28.83 7.48
CA PRO A 127 5.72 -28.03 6.27
C PRO A 127 4.71 -26.88 6.48
N VAL A 128 5.10 -25.67 6.09
CA VAL A 128 4.26 -24.45 6.17
C VAL A 128 4.23 -23.72 4.84
N ARG A 129 3.15 -23.02 4.57
CA ARG A 129 3.05 -22.18 3.36
C ARG A 129 4.01 -21.00 3.44
N VAL A 130 4.56 -20.58 2.30
CA VAL A 130 5.54 -19.47 2.24
C VAL A 130 5.03 -18.17 2.87
N ASN A 131 3.74 -17.87 2.72
CA ASN A 131 3.16 -16.66 3.34
C ASN A 131 3.06 -16.80 4.86
N GLU A 132 2.57 -17.94 5.35
CA GLU A 132 2.52 -18.25 6.78
C GLU A 132 3.92 -18.23 7.40
N TYR A 133 4.91 -18.80 6.69
CA TYR A 133 6.30 -18.78 7.12
C TYR A 133 6.82 -17.35 7.29
N LYS A 134 6.52 -16.42 6.35
CA LYS A 134 6.91 -15.02 6.46
C LYS A 134 6.24 -14.31 7.63
N GLU A 135 4.96 -14.56 7.84
CA GLU A 135 4.21 -13.99 8.96
C GLU A 135 4.79 -14.44 10.29
N ARG A 136 5.11 -15.75 10.43
CA ARG A 136 5.77 -16.28 11.61
C ARG A 136 7.16 -15.70 11.83
N ILE A 137 7.99 -15.57 10.79
CA ILE A 137 9.31 -14.92 10.90
C ILE A 137 9.15 -13.51 11.48
N ASN A 138 8.24 -12.70 10.92
CA ASN A 138 8.03 -11.33 11.39
C ASN A 138 7.47 -11.26 12.82
N ALA A 139 6.55 -12.16 13.17
CA ALA A 139 5.92 -12.16 14.50
C ALA A 139 6.79 -12.79 15.59
N GLU A 140 7.42 -13.92 15.29
CA GLU A 140 8.09 -14.75 16.29
C GLU A 140 9.60 -14.50 16.36
N ILE A 141 10.24 -14.20 15.23
CA ILE A 141 11.70 -13.97 15.17
C ILE A 141 11.97 -12.46 15.05
N ILE A 142 11.96 -11.90 13.84
CA ILE A 142 12.34 -10.51 13.60
C ILE A 142 11.66 -9.94 12.35
N ASP A 143 11.26 -8.68 12.41
CA ASP A 143 10.82 -7.93 11.23
C ASP A 143 11.97 -7.71 10.23
N GLU A 144 11.68 -7.81 8.93
CA GLU A 144 12.67 -7.71 7.85
C GLU A 144 13.43 -6.37 7.87
N ASN A 145 12.71 -5.24 8.10
CA ASN A 145 13.34 -3.91 8.10
C ASN A 145 14.23 -3.73 9.32
N LEU A 146 13.76 -4.22 10.47
CA LEU A 146 14.55 -4.20 11.70
C LEU A 146 15.82 -5.04 11.56
N PHE A 147 15.71 -6.25 10.97
CA PHE A 147 16.87 -7.09 10.70
C PHE A 147 17.89 -6.39 9.81
N LYS A 148 17.44 -5.77 8.72
CA LYS A 148 18.33 -5.01 7.81
C LYS A 148 19.00 -3.83 8.50
N MET A 149 18.28 -3.10 9.36
CA MET A 149 18.84 -2.00 10.11
C MET A 149 19.93 -2.44 11.10
N LEU A 150 19.76 -3.63 11.71
CA LEU A 150 20.73 -4.16 12.67
C LEU A 150 21.95 -4.80 12.00
N THR A 151 21.80 -5.34 10.80
CA THR A 151 22.85 -6.15 10.13
C THR A 151 23.53 -5.44 8.97
N ASN A 152 22.94 -4.39 8.42
CA ASN A 152 23.50 -3.62 7.31
C ASN A 152 23.62 -2.14 7.69
N THR A 153 24.86 -1.71 7.91
CA THR A 153 25.16 -0.32 8.29
C THR A 153 24.77 0.73 7.25
N GLU A 154 24.72 0.34 5.98
CA GLU A 154 24.35 1.26 4.89
C GLU A 154 22.83 1.33 4.67
N TYR A 155 22.07 0.35 5.18
CA TYR A 155 20.63 0.26 4.95
C TYR A 155 19.88 1.49 5.47
N PHE A 156 20.17 1.91 6.70
CA PHE A 156 19.53 3.10 7.28
C PHE A 156 19.80 4.36 6.45
N LEU A 157 21.04 4.53 5.95
CA LEU A 157 21.41 5.67 5.11
C LEU A 157 20.75 5.66 3.74
N SER A 158 20.40 4.48 3.23
CA SER A 158 19.71 4.31 1.94
C SER A 158 18.21 4.60 2.00
N LEU A 159 17.62 4.65 3.19
CA LEU A 159 16.22 4.96 3.39
C LEU A 159 15.90 6.42 3.07
N LYS A 160 14.66 6.66 2.63
CA LYS A 160 14.17 8.04 2.46
C LYS A 160 14.15 8.76 3.82
N GLN A 161 14.39 10.06 3.80
CA GLN A 161 14.50 10.89 5.00
C GLN A 161 13.28 10.77 5.94
N ASP A 162 12.08 10.69 5.39
CA ASP A 162 10.84 10.52 6.18
C ASP A 162 10.86 9.20 6.96
N VAL A 163 11.26 8.10 6.29
CA VAL A 163 11.35 6.76 6.91
C VAL A 163 12.48 6.72 7.96
N GLN A 164 13.63 7.35 7.68
CA GLN A 164 14.72 7.48 8.66
C GLN A 164 14.22 8.18 9.92
N ARG A 165 13.45 9.25 9.74
CA ARG A 165 12.87 10.00 10.86
C ARG A 165 11.89 9.15 11.66
N GLU A 166 10.97 8.42 11.02
CA GLU A 166 10.03 7.52 11.69
C GLU A 166 10.75 6.48 12.55
N VAL A 167 11.78 5.85 11.98
CA VAL A 167 12.60 4.86 12.69
C VAL A 167 13.27 5.48 13.92
N LEU A 168 13.92 6.64 13.77
CA LEU A 168 14.56 7.32 14.89
C LEU A 168 13.54 7.74 15.97
N MET A 169 12.39 8.22 15.57
CA MET A 169 11.31 8.59 16.49
C MET A 169 10.78 7.37 17.26
N SER A 170 10.61 6.22 16.58
CA SER A 170 10.18 4.98 17.25
C SER A 170 11.20 4.47 18.26
N ILE A 171 12.50 4.56 17.95
CA ILE A 171 13.59 4.16 18.88
C ILE A 171 13.69 5.13 20.07
N ALA A 172 13.53 6.42 19.82
CA ALA A 172 13.56 7.45 20.84
C ALA A 172 12.34 7.43 21.78
N GLY A 173 11.32 6.58 21.49
CA GLY A 173 10.08 6.55 22.26
C GLY A 173 9.30 7.86 22.12
N ALA A 174 9.34 8.46 20.91
CA ALA A 174 8.59 9.68 20.63
C ALA A 174 7.10 9.46 20.87
N LYS A 175 6.48 10.40 21.55
CA LYS A 175 5.04 10.40 21.80
C LYS A 175 4.28 10.50 20.50
N THR A 176 3.20 9.77 20.41
CA THR A 176 2.24 9.87 19.30
C THR A 176 1.53 11.24 19.32
N ASP A 177 1.00 11.65 18.18
CA ASP A 177 0.25 12.92 18.08
C ASP A 177 -0.90 12.98 19.10
N ASN A 178 -1.56 11.87 19.38
CA ASN A 178 -2.59 11.75 20.40
C ASN A 178 -2.04 11.98 21.82
N GLU A 179 -0.86 11.43 22.14
CA GLU A 179 -0.23 11.64 23.43
C GLU A 179 0.30 13.08 23.59
N LEU A 180 0.75 13.71 22.50
CA LEU A 180 1.15 15.12 22.50
C LEU A 180 -0.05 16.05 22.64
N ALA A 181 -1.23 15.67 22.15
CA ALA A 181 -2.47 16.43 22.25
C ALA A 181 -3.08 16.39 23.66
N GLN A 182 -2.70 15.41 24.48
CA GLN A 182 -3.18 15.30 25.86
C GLN A 182 -2.82 16.53 26.66
N GLY A 183 -3.84 17.21 27.21
CA GLY A 183 -3.68 18.42 28.01
C GLY A 183 -3.73 19.74 27.25
N ASN A 184 -3.88 19.72 25.93
CA ASN A 184 -4.09 20.92 25.11
C ASN A 184 -5.33 20.76 24.20
N ALA A 185 -6.38 21.53 24.48
CA ALA A 185 -7.65 21.46 23.75
C ALA A 185 -7.51 21.80 22.26
N GLU A 186 -6.63 22.73 21.89
CA GLU A 186 -6.39 23.12 20.49
C GLU A 186 -5.71 22.00 19.71
N PHE A 187 -4.75 21.29 20.33
CA PHE A 187 -4.09 20.16 19.69
C PHE A 187 -5.03 18.95 19.57
N THR A 188 -5.90 18.73 20.55
CA THR A 188 -6.90 17.67 20.48
C THR A 188 -7.86 17.95 19.31
N ALA A 189 -8.38 19.18 19.20
CA ALA A 189 -9.23 19.58 18.08
C ALA A 189 -8.53 19.42 16.71
N LEU A 190 -7.23 19.73 16.63
CA LEU A 190 -6.45 19.55 15.41
C LEU A 190 -6.32 18.06 15.05
N VAL A 191 -6.01 17.19 16.02
CA VAL A 191 -5.89 15.74 15.80
C VAL A 191 -7.23 15.16 15.33
N ASP A 192 -8.36 15.59 15.91
CA ASP A 192 -9.70 15.20 15.47
C ASP A 192 -9.97 15.64 14.04
N MET A 193 -9.60 16.87 13.66
CA MET A 193 -9.75 17.38 12.30
C MET A 193 -8.87 16.61 11.28
N LEU A 194 -7.71 16.13 11.69
CA LEU A 194 -6.83 15.32 10.84
C LEU A 194 -7.45 13.97 10.46
N SER A 195 -8.30 13.40 11.32
CA SER A 195 -8.97 12.11 11.08
C SER A 195 -8.03 11.02 10.60
N GLY A 196 -6.83 10.92 11.18
CA GLY A 196 -5.79 9.96 10.82
C GLY A 196 -4.96 10.31 9.57
N LYS A 197 -5.18 11.47 8.96
CA LYS A 197 -4.36 11.97 7.82
C LYS A 197 -3.10 12.66 8.33
N SER A 198 -2.05 12.68 7.51
CA SER A 198 -0.88 13.49 7.82
C SER A 198 -1.22 14.99 7.78
N LEU A 199 -0.52 15.79 8.59
CA LEU A 199 -0.66 17.25 8.56
C LEU A 199 -0.39 17.83 7.16
N ALA A 200 0.54 17.24 6.41
CA ALA A 200 0.86 17.65 5.04
C ALA A 200 -0.30 17.40 4.08
N ASP A 201 -0.95 16.24 4.18
CA ASP A 201 -2.10 15.91 3.32
C ASP A 201 -3.32 16.75 3.67
N TYR A 202 -3.55 17.01 4.96
CA TYR A 202 -4.60 17.92 5.40
C TYR A 202 -4.40 19.33 4.86
N ARG A 203 -3.17 19.86 4.93
CA ARG A 203 -2.84 21.18 4.32
C ARG A 203 -3.08 21.20 2.81
N ARG A 204 -2.74 20.13 2.09
CA ARG A 204 -3.02 20.01 0.65
C ARG A 204 -4.52 20.01 0.38
N GLN A 205 -5.29 19.28 1.18
CA GLN A 205 -6.75 19.24 1.07
C GLN A 205 -7.36 20.62 1.27
N ILE A 206 -6.99 21.33 2.34
CA ILE A 206 -7.47 22.70 2.62
C ILE A 206 -7.07 23.67 1.49
N ALA A 207 -5.84 23.58 0.97
CA ALA A 207 -5.41 24.43 -0.14
C ALA A 207 -6.22 24.18 -1.41
N ALA A 208 -6.53 22.92 -1.73
CA ALA A 208 -7.37 22.56 -2.87
C ALA A 208 -8.80 23.06 -2.70
N GLU A 209 -9.37 22.91 -1.51
CA GLU A 209 -10.73 23.41 -1.21
C GLU A 209 -10.81 24.93 -1.24
N LYS A 210 -9.84 25.61 -0.67
CA LYS A 210 -9.73 27.08 -0.76
C LYS A 210 -9.67 27.55 -2.23
N LYS A 211 -8.90 26.87 -3.08
CA LYS A 211 -8.83 27.18 -4.51
C LYS A 211 -10.18 26.97 -5.19
N ARG A 212 -10.87 25.87 -4.89
CA ARG A 212 -12.20 25.57 -5.44
C ARG A 212 -13.22 26.64 -5.03
N LEU A 213 -13.28 26.98 -3.73
CA LEU A 213 -14.19 28.01 -3.23
C LEU A 213 -13.91 29.38 -3.81
N LYS A 214 -12.61 29.71 -4.00
CA LYS A 214 -12.24 30.96 -4.66
C LYS A 214 -12.73 30.99 -6.10
N MET A 215 -12.56 29.93 -6.89
CA MET A 215 -13.09 29.85 -8.26
C MET A 215 -14.62 30.02 -8.28
N GLN A 216 -15.34 29.36 -7.38
CA GLN A 216 -16.80 29.52 -7.26
C GLN A 216 -17.20 30.96 -6.90
N ALA A 217 -16.47 31.59 -5.98
CA ALA A 217 -16.71 33.00 -5.64
C ALA A 217 -16.46 33.93 -6.81
N ASP A 218 -15.38 33.70 -7.57
CA ASP A 218 -15.05 34.50 -8.77
C ASP A 218 -16.09 34.30 -9.88
N GLU A 219 -16.78 33.15 -9.97
CA GLU A 219 -17.84 32.91 -10.93
C GLU A 219 -19.20 33.54 -10.56
N ILE A 220 -19.43 33.88 -9.29
CA ILE A 220 -20.72 34.44 -8.84
C ILE A 220 -20.99 35.77 -9.49
N LYS A 221 -20.00 36.67 -9.53
CA LYS A 221 -20.19 38.02 -10.09
C LYS A 221 -20.57 38.03 -11.58
N PRO A 222 -19.87 37.31 -12.48
CA PRO A 222 -20.30 37.18 -13.87
C PRO A 222 -21.69 36.56 -14.04
N ARG A 223 -22.08 35.60 -13.17
CA ARG A 223 -23.42 34.96 -13.20
C ARG A 223 -24.51 35.96 -12.80
N ILE A 224 -24.26 36.83 -11.81
CA ILE A 224 -25.17 37.92 -11.41
C ILE A 224 -25.32 38.87 -12.59
N ASP A 225 -24.22 39.34 -13.17
CA ASP A 225 -24.24 40.26 -14.30
C ASP A 225 -25.00 39.70 -15.51
N GLN A 226 -24.84 38.38 -15.76
CA GLN A 226 -25.57 37.70 -16.83
C GLN A 226 -27.07 37.58 -16.51
N THR A 227 -27.44 37.27 -15.28
CA THR A 227 -28.84 37.19 -14.85
C THR A 227 -29.52 38.57 -14.92
N ASP A 228 -28.81 39.64 -14.52
CA ASP A 228 -29.36 40.98 -14.60
C ASP A 228 -29.57 41.46 -16.06
N LYS A 229 -28.68 41.04 -16.99
CA LYS A 229 -28.88 41.26 -18.43
C LYS A 229 -30.04 40.47 -19.03
N MET A 230 -30.36 39.31 -18.45
CA MET A 230 -31.45 38.46 -18.90
C MET A 230 -32.81 38.81 -18.26
N LYS A 231 -32.83 39.73 -17.29
CA LYS A 231 -34.10 40.21 -16.76
C LYS A 231 -34.91 40.87 -17.92
N PRO A 232 -36.16 40.45 -18.13
CA PRO A 232 -37.03 41.15 -19.04
C PRO A 232 -37.14 42.62 -18.56
N GLU A 233 -37.22 43.57 -19.51
CA GLU A 233 -37.55 44.94 -19.16
C GLU A 233 -38.78 44.93 -18.25
N ALA A 234 -38.75 45.76 -17.22
CA ALA A 234 -39.85 45.81 -16.28
C ALA A 234 -41.11 46.17 -17.03
N GLU A 235 -41.94 45.20 -17.28
CA GLU A 235 -43.26 45.42 -17.83
C GLU A 235 -44.06 46.19 -16.80
N ASP A 236 -44.73 47.29 -17.23
CA ASP A 236 -45.63 48.01 -16.37
C ASP A 236 -46.92 47.22 -16.22
N TRP A 237 -46.95 46.35 -15.21
CA TRP A 237 -48.08 45.49 -14.91
C TRP A 237 -49.38 46.26 -14.71
N ASN A 238 -49.34 47.52 -14.22
CA ASN A 238 -50.50 48.36 -14.05
C ASN A 238 -51.10 48.75 -15.42
N SER A 239 -50.24 49.14 -16.36
CA SER A 239 -50.65 49.45 -17.73
C SER A 239 -51.23 48.22 -18.44
N LEU A 240 -50.64 47.05 -18.26
CA LEU A 240 -51.17 45.80 -18.82
C LEU A 240 -52.50 45.38 -18.19
N GLU A 241 -52.72 45.61 -16.89
CA GLU A 241 -54.01 45.37 -16.23
C GLU A 241 -55.08 46.32 -16.69
N GLU A 242 -54.75 47.60 -16.89
CA GLU A 242 -55.67 48.58 -17.47
C GLU A 242 -56.08 48.17 -18.91
N MET A 243 -55.14 47.83 -19.77
CA MET A 243 -55.40 47.37 -21.11
C MET A 243 -56.23 46.09 -21.15
N LEU A 244 -55.99 45.15 -20.23
CA LEU A 244 -56.77 43.92 -20.12
C LEU A 244 -58.22 44.17 -19.65
N THR A 245 -58.39 45.15 -18.78
CA THR A 245 -59.68 45.58 -18.29
C THR A 245 -60.49 46.24 -19.43
N ASP A 246 -59.88 47.13 -20.20
CA ASP A 246 -60.51 47.78 -21.33
C ASP A 246 -60.87 46.80 -22.42
N LYS A 247 -60.00 45.81 -22.73
CA LYS A 247 -60.30 44.75 -23.70
C LYS A 247 -61.43 43.84 -23.25
N LYS A 248 -61.58 43.60 -21.99
CA LYS A 248 -62.74 42.84 -21.43
C LYS A 248 -64.02 43.60 -21.57
N LYS A 249 -64.07 44.93 -21.33
CA LYS A 249 -65.24 45.76 -21.56
C LYS A 249 -65.62 45.80 -23.03
N GLU A 250 -64.67 46.00 -23.96
CA GLU A 250 -64.95 45.95 -25.39
C GLU A 250 -65.58 44.58 -25.79
N LEU A 251 -65.05 43.48 -25.22
CA LEU A 251 -65.60 42.18 -25.49
C LEU A 251 -67.00 41.95 -24.95
N GLU A 252 -67.34 42.49 -23.77
CA GLU A 252 -68.68 42.50 -23.21
C GLU A 252 -69.64 43.31 -24.09
N GLU A 253 -69.27 44.53 -24.55
CA GLU A 253 -70.05 45.36 -25.42
C GLU A 253 -70.35 44.69 -26.77
N ILE A 254 -69.33 44.02 -27.35
CA ILE A 254 -69.50 43.24 -28.59
C ILE A 254 -70.43 42.05 -28.37
N ASN A 255 -70.36 41.35 -27.27
CA ASN A 255 -71.24 40.27 -26.93
C ASN A 255 -72.68 40.73 -26.71
N GLU A 256 -72.88 41.85 -26.07
CA GLU A 256 -74.22 42.46 -25.90
C GLU A 256 -74.84 42.87 -27.25
N LEU A 257 -74.03 43.43 -28.15
CA LEU A 257 -74.48 43.74 -29.51
C LEU A 257 -74.87 42.48 -30.29
N LEU A 258 -74.06 41.44 -30.23
CA LEU A 258 -74.34 40.17 -30.89
C LEU A 258 -75.60 39.53 -30.33
N HIS A 259 -75.80 39.60 -29.01
CA HIS A 259 -77.06 39.08 -28.38
C HIS A 259 -78.27 39.95 -28.75
N SER A 260 -78.15 41.26 -28.84
CA SER A 260 -79.25 42.15 -29.29
C SER A 260 -79.62 41.94 -30.73
N GLU A 261 -78.65 41.72 -31.62
CA GLU A 261 -78.93 41.40 -33.02
C GLU A 261 -79.54 39.97 -33.17
N ALA A 262 -79.07 38.98 -32.36
CA ALA A 262 -79.63 37.64 -32.36
C ALA A 262 -81.13 37.65 -31.88
N VAL A 263 -81.47 38.51 -30.92
CA VAL A 263 -82.84 38.70 -30.45
C VAL A 263 -83.70 39.38 -31.52
N SER A 264 -83.14 40.37 -32.28
CA SER A 264 -83.84 41.01 -33.39
C SER A 264 -84.22 40.05 -34.52
N TYR A 265 -83.35 39.04 -34.82
CA TYR A 265 -83.64 38.02 -35.82
C TYR A 265 -84.68 36.99 -35.40
N THR A 266 -84.92 36.81 -34.11
CA THR A 266 -85.97 35.86 -33.62
C THR A 266 -87.36 36.48 -33.55
N HIS A 267 -87.53 37.82 -33.65
CA HIS A 267 -88.83 38.47 -33.68
C HIS A 267 -89.40 38.72 -35.08
N LEU A 268 -88.69 38.27 -36.16
CA LEU A 268 -89.16 38.40 -37.55
C LEU A 268 -89.55 37.05 -38.18
N ARG A 269 -90.12 36.16 -37.36
CA ARG A 269 -90.91 34.98 -37.87
C ARG A 269 -92.27 34.90 -37.29
#